data_8f47ad4d227eff6d212f7820341268c8
#
_entry.id   8f47ad4d227eff6d212f7820341268c8
#
_cell.length_a   1.000
_cell.length_b   1.000
_cell.length_c   1.000
_cell.angle_alpha   90.00
_cell.angle_beta   90.00
_cell.angle_gamma   90.00
#
_symmetry.space_group_name_H-M   'P 1'
#
loop_
_entity.id
_entity.type
_entity.pdbx_description
1 polymer ?
#
loop_
_entity_poly.entity_id
_entity_poly.type
_entity_poly.pdbx_seq_one_letter_code
_entity_poly.pdbx_strand_id
1 'polypeptide(L)'
;MKKKHVVKAGCLAASLLCMSLLAGCSGKGSNGSAENTMNNSTVQNNTAASADSAGQEETDAPADTETAETDETYDLETMEIIKYNIYIEMNNYMVEMLEILDDYYSVVEYADEFALIPDSEYTYKYGVHSLNSSIVEDALSVASMEPSNEKLDELTKKIADPMRALMDTFSDIDHSSDYADNQYEKAKEFHASIQANVDTFTELSYEYMQEVSIMGAEQSAADEQRMLDEGMLIIYNCSHMITVTQALLDECYAQEVYDDNITELDLTNIKPLYDELAETVEAYKTAVSDKNQLMKESLSDSAPFSGLPDSLLQSVEWMIKQVESQKPIEDPGSNYLGGIIHIEEVLSTVIDRYNSVFTE
;
A
#
# COMPACT_ATOMS: atom_id res chain seq x y z
N MET A 1 -13.34 -9.38 23.46
CA MET A 1 -13.27 -10.05 22.14
C MET A 1 -13.08 -9.08 20.98
N LYS A 2 -13.54 -7.80 21.03
CA LYS A 2 -13.42 -6.80 19.94
C LYS A 2 -12.00 -6.21 19.77
N LYS A 3 -11.17 -6.11 20.84
CA LYS A 3 -9.75 -5.63 20.76
C LYS A 3 -8.85 -6.45 19.82
N LYS A 4 -9.20 -7.72 19.50
CA LYS A 4 -8.38 -8.59 18.64
C LYS A 4 -8.52 -8.29 17.13
N HIS A 5 -9.54 -7.53 16.71
CA HIS A 5 -9.77 -7.27 15.29
C HIS A 5 -9.01 -6.06 14.74
N VAL A 6 -8.79 -5.04 15.55
CA VAL A 6 -8.05 -3.83 15.10
C VAL A 6 -6.55 -4.14 14.98
N VAL A 7 -5.97 -4.90 15.93
CA VAL A 7 -4.55 -5.32 15.89
C VAL A 7 -4.23 -6.24 14.69
N LYS A 8 -5.21 -7.01 14.18
CA LYS A 8 -5.01 -7.87 13.00
C LYS A 8 -4.92 -7.09 11.68
N ALA A 9 -5.37 -5.84 11.64
CA ALA A 9 -5.36 -5.02 10.43
C ALA A 9 -3.96 -4.64 9.96
N GLY A 10 -3.06 -4.32 10.88
CA GLY A 10 -1.70 -3.90 10.54
C GLY A 10 -0.92 -4.95 9.74
N CYS A 11 -1.13 -6.24 10.05
CA CYS A 11 -0.40 -7.33 9.40
C CYS A 11 -0.93 -7.68 8.00
N LEU A 12 -2.26 -7.63 7.78
CA LEU A 12 -2.85 -7.79 6.43
C LEU A 12 -2.51 -6.63 5.50
N ALA A 13 -2.27 -5.46 6.07
CA ALA A 13 -1.96 -4.26 5.34
C ALA A 13 -0.53 -4.24 4.78
N ALA A 14 0.44 -4.77 5.50
CA ALA A 14 1.82 -4.85 5.02
C ALA A 14 1.93 -5.75 3.77
N SER A 15 1.16 -6.83 3.72
CA SER A 15 1.14 -7.74 2.57
C SER A 15 0.54 -7.12 1.29
N LEU A 16 -0.39 -6.18 1.42
CA LEU A 16 -1.04 -5.52 0.27
C LEU A 16 -0.23 -4.36 -0.33
N LEU A 17 0.63 -3.71 0.46
CA LEU A 17 1.53 -2.64 -0.03
C LEU A 17 2.50 -3.15 -1.12
N CYS A 18 2.78 -4.44 -1.15
CA CYS A 18 3.72 -5.04 -2.08
C CYS A 18 3.19 -5.18 -3.52
N MET A 19 1.88 -5.30 -3.71
CA MET A 19 1.33 -5.58 -5.05
C MET A 19 1.07 -4.35 -5.92
N SER A 20 1.06 -3.15 -5.34
CA SER A 20 0.77 -1.90 -6.08
C SER A 20 1.85 -1.47 -7.07
N LEU A 21 2.98 -2.16 -7.11
CA LEU A 21 4.17 -1.70 -7.80
C LEU A 21 4.45 -2.39 -9.15
N LEU A 22 3.70 -3.44 -9.48
CA LEU A 22 3.90 -4.19 -10.72
C LEU A 22 3.19 -3.57 -11.95
N ALA A 23 2.26 -2.64 -11.75
CA ALA A 23 1.48 -2.04 -12.84
C ALA A 23 2.25 -1.06 -13.74
N GLY A 24 3.49 -0.71 -13.38
CA GLY A 24 4.28 0.30 -14.12
C GLY A 24 5.02 -0.19 -15.38
N CYS A 25 5.03 -1.48 -15.69
CA CYS A 25 5.92 -2.04 -16.72
C CYS A 25 5.34 -2.11 -18.14
N SER A 26 4.16 -1.61 -18.43
CA SER A 26 3.62 -1.63 -19.79
C SER A 26 3.76 -0.28 -20.51
N GLY A 27 4.89 -0.03 -21.14
CA GLY A 27 4.96 1.13 -22.00
C GLY A 27 6.33 1.61 -22.45
N LYS A 28 7.13 0.76 -23.08
CA LYS A 28 8.22 1.27 -23.92
C LYS A 28 8.01 0.85 -25.37
N GLY A 29 7.16 1.60 -26.06
CA GLY A 29 6.94 1.45 -27.49
C GLY A 29 6.00 2.49 -28.05
N SER A 30 6.40 3.74 -28.12
CA SER A 30 6.13 4.67 -29.24
C SER A 30 6.54 6.09 -28.85
N ASN A 31 7.43 6.68 -29.67
CA ASN A 31 7.82 8.08 -29.61
C ASN A 31 6.61 9.01 -29.68
N GLY A 32 6.39 9.79 -28.62
CA GLY A 32 5.48 10.92 -28.63
C GLY A 32 5.75 11.76 -27.38
N SER A 33 6.44 12.89 -27.55
CA SER A 33 6.66 13.88 -26.49
C SER A 33 5.33 14.33 -25.90
N ALA A 34 5.10 14.01 -24.64
CA ALA A 34 4.17 14.73 -23.79
C ALA A 34 4.87 14.98 -22.46
N GLU A 35 5.19 16.24 -22.23
CA GLU A 35 5.70 16.71 -20.93
C GLU A 35 4.61 16.49 -19.87
N ASN A 36 4.84 15.54 -19.00
CA ASN A 36 3.97 15.31 -17.86
C ASN A 36 4.55 16.03 -16.64
N THR A 37 3.99 17.19 -16.37
CA THR A 37 4.30 17.99 -15.18
C THR A 37 3.37 17.53 -14.06
N MET A 38 3.74 16.51 -13.32
CA MET A 38 3.17 16.27 -11.99
C MET A 38 4.09 16.86 -10.94
N ASN A 39 3.61 17.93 -10.33
CA ASN A 39 4.26 18.65 -9.25
C ASN A 39 4.36 17.81 -7.99
N ASN A 40 5.57 17.45 -7.65
CA ASN A 40 5.94 16.98 -6.34
C ASN A 40 6.14 18.20 -5.43
N SER A 41 5.20 18.49 -4.55
CA SER A 41 5.26 19.64 -3.64
C SER A 41 6.10 19.31 -2.42
N THR A 42 7.39 19.55 -2.50
CA THR A 42 8.25 19.66 -1.32
C THR A 42 8.16 21.09 -0.80
N VAL A 43 7.62 21.25 0.40
CA VAL A 43 7.54 22.51 1.13
C VAL A 43 8.94 22.93 1.56
N GLN A 44 9.46 24.04 1.02
CA GLN A 44 10.51 24.83 1.66
C GLN A 44 10.02 26.26 1.84
N ASN A 45 9.85 26.62 3.10
CA ASN A 45 9.71 28.01 3.57
C ASN A 45 10.96 28.82 3.20
N ASN A 46 10.78 29.98 2.57
CA ASN A 46 11.62 31.15 2.85
C ASN A 46 10.89 32.45 2.56
N THR A 47 10.90 33.30 3.57
CA THR A 47 10.43 34.65 3.70
C THR A 47 11.32 35.62 2.92
N ALA A 48 10.74 36.64 2.30
CA ALA A 48 10.98 38.06 2.46
C ALA A 48 10.92 38.92 1.18
N ALA A 49 10.01 39.86 1.24
CA ALA A 49 10.15 41.30 1.00
C ALA A 49 10.28 41.90 -0.41
N SER A 50 9.21 42.62 -0.72
CA SER A 50 9.15 44.04 -1.12
C SER A 50 9.46 44.48 -2.55
N ALA A 51 8.48 45.21 -3.04
CA ALA A 51 8.49 46.53 -3.70
C ALA A 51 8.34 46.61 -5.21
N ASP A 52 7.13 47.08 -5.58
CA ASP A 52 6.84 48.31 -6.31
C ASP A 52 7.20 48.42 -7.83
N SER A 53 6.21 48.64 -8.63
CA SER A 53 6.02 49.78 -9.53
C SER A 53 5.18 49.47 -10.79
N ALA A 54 4.04 50.08 -10.85
CA ALA A 54 3.26 50.71 -11.91
C ALA A 54 3.62 50.54 -13.40
N GLY A 55 2.57 50.38 -14.23
CA GLY A 55 2.56 50.68 -15.64
C GLY A 55 1.32 50.17 -16.38
N GLN A 56 0.29 51.00 -16.52
CA GLN A 56 -0.88 50.82 -17.37
C GLN A 56 -0.49 50.84 -18.84
N GLU A 57 -1.14 50.01 -19.68
CA GLU A 57 -1.70 50.43 -20.97
C GLU A 57 -2.79 49.43 -21.43
N GLU A 58 -3.96 50.01 -21.69
CA GLU A 58 -5.11 49.38 -22.35
C GLU A 58 -4.85 49.17 -23.83
N THR A 59 -5.29 48.05 -24.38
CA THR A 59 -5.84 47.99 -25.74
C THR A 59 -6.88 46.89 -25.85
N ASP A 60 -8.05 47.29 -26.27
CA ASP A 60 -9.21 46.50 -26.70
C ASP A 60 -8.93 45.58 -27.87
N ALA A 61 -9.50 44.36 -27.83
CA ALA A 61 -10.39 43.80 -28.84
C ALA A 61 -10.70 42.31 -28.58
N PRO A 62 -11.87 41.80 -28.97
CA PRO A 62 -12.40 40.53 -28.50
C PRO A 62 -11.88 39.39 -29.38
N ALA A 63 -11.41 38.35 -28.73
CA ALA A 63 -11.24 37.06 -29.38
C ALA A 63 -12.10 36.05 -28.63
N ASP A 64 -13.16 35.61 -29.30
CA ASP A 64 -13.87 34.36 -28.98
C ASP A 64 -12.83 33.23 -28.86
N THR A 65 -12.51 32.87 -27.66
CA THR A 65 -11.80 31.61 -27.39
C THR A 65 -12.87 30.60 -27.05
N GLU A 66 -13.35 29.88 -28.07
CA GLU A 66 -13.93 28.57 -27.86
C GLU A 66 -12.91 27.77 -27.05
N THR A 67 -13.18 27.58 -25.78
CA THR A 67 -12.59 26.52 -24.99
C THR A 67 -13.03 25.23 -25.62
N ALA A 68 -12.20 24.68 -26.51
CA ALA A 68 -12.29 23.29 -26.87
C ALA A 68 -12.05 22.49 -25.56
N GLU A 69 -13.10 22.05 -24.93
CA GLU A 69 -13.05 20.91 -24.02
C GLU A 69 -12.56 19.75 -24.90
N THR A 70 -11.27 19.48 -24.86
CA THR A 70 -10.74 18.20 -25.33
C THR A 70 -11.27 17.15 -24.38
N ASP A 71 -12.36 16.52 -24.77
CA ASP A 71 -12.85 15.28 -24.19
C ASP A 71 -11.76 14.23 -24.52
N GLU A 72 -10.76 14.12 -23.64
CA GLU A 72 -9.74 13.10 -23.72
C GLU A 72 -10.42 11.77 -23.35
N THR A 73 -11.01 11.12 -24.34
CA THR A 73 -11.49 9.75 -24.21
C THR A 73 -10.26 8.84 -24.13
N TYR A 74 -9.87 8.48 -22.92
CA TYR A 74 -8.89 7.43 -22.67
C TYR A 74 -9.39 6.13 -23.30
N ASP A 75 -8.47 5.31 -23.85
CA ASP A 75 -8.83 3.96 -24.25
C ASP A 75 -9.09 3.08 -23.03
N LEU A 76 -9.75 1.94 -23.23
CA LEU A 76 -10.16 1.05 -22.12
C LEU A 76 -8.96 0.52 -21.32
N GLU A 77 -7.82 0.27 -21.95
CA GLU A 77 -6.62 -0.20 -21.30
C GLU A 77 -6.03 0.87 -20.37
N THR A 78 -5.96 2.12 -20.84
CA THR A 78 -5.53 3.27 -20.01
C THR A 78 -6.48 3.47 -18.82
N MET A 79 -7.80 3.34 -19.02
CA MET A 79 -8.77 3.47 -17.94
C MET A 79 -8.67 2.34 -16.91
N GLU A 80 -8.38 1.11 -17.35
CA GLU A 80 -8.14 -0.01 -16.45
C GLU A 80 -6.94 0.24 -15.53
N ILE A 81 -5.83 0.75 -16.07
CA ILE A 81 -4.64 1.12 -15.30
C ILE A 81 -4.94 2.25 -14.32
N ILE A 82 -5.64 3.31 -14.74
CA ILE A 82 -6.03 4.42 -13.86
C ILE A 82 -6.88 3.91 -12.71
N LYS A 83 -7.90 3.10 -13.02
CA LYS A 83 -8.81 2.54 -12.03
C LYS A 83 -8.09 1.63 -11.04
N TYR A 84 -7.20 0.78 -11.53
CA TYR A 84 -6.33 -0.07 -10.72
C TYR A 84 -5.51 0.77 -9.72
N ASN A 85 -4.80 1.79 -10.20
CA ASN A 85 -3.95 2.63 -9.37
C ASN A 85 -4.74 3.37 -8.28
N ILE A 86 -5.91 3.90 -8.60
CA ILE A 86 -6.77 4.60 -7.64
C ILE A 86 -7.31 3.64 -6.56
N TYR A 87 -7.66 2.41 -6.93
CA TYR A 87 -8.09 1.41 -5.96
C TYR A 87 -6.97 0.99 -5.01
N ILE A 88 -5.74 0.86 -5.51
CA ILE A 88 -4.55 0.64 -4.69
C ILE A 88 -4.30 1.83 -3.75
N GLU A 89 -4.37 3.06 -4.26
CA GLU A 89 -4.18 4.26 -3.44
C GLU A 89 -5.23 4.36 -2.34
N MET A 90 -6.52 4.13 -2.66
CA MET A 90 -7.60 4.08 -1.68
C MET A 90 -7.37 2.99 -0.63
N ASN A 91 -6.87 1.82 -1.04
CA ASN A 91 -6.47 0.75 -0.13
C ASN A 91 -5.38 1.21 0.85
N ASN A 92 -4.36 1.90 0.38
CA ASN A 92 -3.28 2.41 1.23
C ASN A 92 -3.80 3.41 2.27
N TYR A 93 -4.73 4.29 1.88
CA TYR A 93 -5.39 5.19 2.84
C TYR A 93 -6.23 4.42 3.89
N MET A 94 -6.88 3.32 3.50
CA MET A 94 -7.62 2.48 4.47
C MET A 94 -6.68 1.86 5.50
N VAL A 95 -5.50 1.40 5.06
CA VAL A 95 -4.45 0.88 5.94
C VAL A 95 -4.04 1.94 6.95
N GLU A 96 -3.65 3.12 6.48
CA GLU A 96 -3.24 4.24 7.33
C GLU A 96 -4.34 4.65 8.32
N MET A 97 -5.60 4.64 7.88
CA MET A 97 -6.74 4.91 8.76
C MET A 97 -6.93 3.85 9.86
N LEU A 98 -6.67 2.58 9.55
CA LEU A 98 -6.71 1.51 10.54
C LEU A 98 -5.59 1.66 11.57
N GLU A 99 -4.39 2.09 11.16
CA GLU A 99 -3.29 2.42 12.06
C GLU A 99 -3.63 3.62 12.96
N ILE A 100 -4.21 4.68 12.41
CA ILE A 100 -4.71 5.83 13.18
C ILE A 100 -5.76 5.39 14.21
N LEU A 101 -6.66 4.48 13.84
CA LEU A 101 -7.67 3.94 14.74
C LEU A 101 -7.05 3.10 15.86
N ASP A 102 -6.01 2.31 15.57
CA ASP A 102 -5.29 1.52 16.57
C ASP A 102 -4.57 2.45 17.56
N ASP A 103 -3.86 3.46 17.06
CA ASP A 103 -3.24 4.49 17.87
C ASP A 103 -4.26 5.22 18.76
N TYR A 104 -5.41 5.61 18.20
CA TYR A 104 -6.50 6.23 18.94
C TYR A 104 -7.00 5.32 20.07
N TYR A 105 -7.27 4.06 19.79
CA TYR A 105 -7.75 3.10 20.79
C TYR A 105 -6.65 2.54 21.71
N SER A 106 -5.40 2.86 21.46
CA SER A 106 -4.33 2.63 22.44
C SER A 106 -4.42 3.55 23.65
N VAL A 107 -5.10 4.70 23.49
CA VAL A 107 -5.26 5.77 24.50
C VAL A 107 -6.71 5.91 24.99
N VAL A 108 -7.68 5.62 24.13
CA VAL A 108 -9.11 5.75 24.39
C VAL A 108 -9.75 4.36 24.45
N GLU A 109 -10.62 4.13 25.45
CA GLU A 109 -11.35 2.87 25.56
C GLU A 109 -12.25 2.64 24.33
N TYR A 110 -12.27 1.40 23.84
CA TYR A 110 -13.23 0.98 22.80
C TYR A 110 -14.62 0.74 23.43
N ALA A 111 -15.35 1.80 23.63
CA ALA A 111 -16.66 1.82 24.28
C ALA A 111 -17.51 2.96 23.69
N ASP A 112 -18.83 2.91 23.86
CA ASP A 112 -19.72 3.96 23.35
C ASP A 112 -19.46 5.33 24.02
N GLU A 113 -19.05 5.32 25.28
CA GLU A 113 -18.70 6.51 26.04
C GLU A 113 -17.19 6.75 26.00
N PHE A 114 -16.81 7.98 25.72
CA PHE A 114 -15.39 8.38 25.76
C PHE A 114 -14.80 8.21 27.16
N ALA A 115 -13.74 7.43 27.24
CA ALA A 115 -12.91 7.28 28.42
C ALA A 115 -11.46 7.04 28.03
N LEU A 116 -10.52 7.69 28.75
CA LEU A 116 -9.09 7.43 28.55
C LEU A 116 -8.68 6.14 29.26
N ILE A 117 -7.80 5.38 28.60
CA ILE A 117 -7.17 4.23 29.21
C ILE A 117 -6.22 4.74 30.31
N PRO A 118 -6.37 4.26 31.57
CA PRO A 118 -5.48 4.66 32.66
C PRO A 118 -4.02 4.30 32.34
N ASP A 119 -3.13 5.24 32.68
CA ASP A 119 -1.66 5.07 32.51
C ASP A 119 -1.19 4.88 31.06
N SER A 120 -2.00 5.25 30.07
CA SER A 120 -1.56 5.30 28.69
C SER A 120 -0.42 6.31 28.55
N GLU A 121 0.66 5.94 27.85
CA GLU A 121 1.86 6.77 27.67
C GLU A 121 1.66 7.92 26.69
N TYR A 122 0.60 7.86 25.88
CA TYR A 122 0.35 8.80 24.79
C TYR A 122 -0.77 9.77 25.12
N THR A 123 -0.69 10.96 24.57
CA THR A 123 -1.82 11.90 24.55
C THR A 123 -2.76 11.53 23.40
N TYR A 124 -4.03 11.85 23.54
CA TYR A 124 -5.10 11.55 22.59
C TYR A 124 -4.86 11.99 21.12
N LYS A 125 -3.97 12.96 20.89
CA LYS A 125 -3.58 13.39 19.53
C LYS A 125 -2.43 12.60 18.95
N TYR A 126 -1.81 11.76 19.74
CA TYR A 126 -0.64 11.03 19.30
C TYR A 126 -1.05 9.98 18.26
N GLY A 127 -0.51 10.06 17.08
CA GLY A 127 -0.88 9.19 15.96
C GLY A 127 -2.07 9.68 15.12
N VAL A 128 -3.00 10.48 15.70
CA VAL A 128 -4.13 11.01 14.92
C VAL A 128 -3.70 12.23 14.12
N HIS A 129 -3.78 12.13 12.80
CA HIS A 129 -3.42 13.19 11.85
C HIS A 129 -4.41 13.27 10.70
N SER A 130 -4.36 14.39 9.97
CA SER A 130 -5.23 14.65 8.83
C SER A 130 -4.78 13.85 7.61
N LEU A 131 -5.74 13.26 6.91
CA LEU A 131 -5.55 12.60 5.62
C LEU A 131 -6.21 13.39 4.49
N ASN A 132 -5.71 13.19 3.27
CA ASN A 132 -6.31 13.82 2.10
C ASN A 132 -7.57 13.06 1.65
N SER A 133 -8.74 13.63 1.91
CA SER A 133 -10.03 13.01 1.60
C SER A 133 -10.39 13.01 0.10
N SER A 134 -9.61 13.66 -0.77
CA SER A 134 -9.88 13.66 -2.22
C SER A 134 -9.85 12.25 -2.82
N ILE A 135 -9.08 11.32 -2.23
CA ILE A 135 -9.02 9.93 -2.66
C ILE A 135 -10.39 9.26 -2.71
N VAL A 136 -11.30 9.64 -1.80
CA VAL A 136 -12.68 9.08 -1.77
C VAL A 136 -13.46 9.52 -3.01
N GLU A 137 -13.32 10.79 -3.42
CA GLU A 137 -13.99 11.31 -4.62
C GLU A 137 -13.39 10.73 -5.90
N ASP A 138 -12.06 10.60 -5.96
CA ASP A 138 -11.34 10.00 -7.07
C ASP A 138 -11.76 8.53 -7.26
N ALA A 139 -11.84 7.77 -6.17
CA ALA A 139 -12.29 6.38 -6.18
C ALA A 139 -13.77 6.24 -6.59
N LEU A 140 -14.66 7.11 -6.10
CA LEU A 140 -16.06 7.14 -6.52
C LEU A 140 -16.21 7.48 -8.00
N SER A 141 -15.37 8.37 -8.52
CA SER A 141 -15.36 8.73 -9.94
C SER A 141 -15.01 7.52 -10.79
N VAL A 142 -13.88 6.85 -10.52
CA VAL A 142 -13.47 5.67 -11.29
C VAL A 142 -14.38 4.47 -11.10
N ALA A 143 -15.03 4.32 -9.95
CA ALA A 143 -16.04 3.28 -9.70
C ALA A 143 -17.30 3.43 -10.57
N SER A 144 -17.44 4.54 -11.30
CA SER A 144 -18.53 4.81 -12.23
C SER A 144 -18.14 4.65 -13.69
N MET A 145 -16.86 4.36 -13.97
CA MET A 145 -16.28 4.28 -15.30
C MET A 145 -16.05 2.85 -15.74
N GLU A 146 -16.04 2.64 -17.07
CA GLU A 146 -15.60 1.38 -17.67
C GLU A 146 -14.08 1.33 -17.78
N PRO A 147 -13.45 0.13 -17.71
CA PRO A 147 -14.11 -1.16 -17.50
C PRO A 147 -14.61 -1.35 -16.07
N SER A 148 -15.74 -2.03 -15.90
CA SER A 148 -16.34 -2.29 -14.59
C SER A 148 -15.52 -3.33 -13.81
N ASN A 149 -15.21 -3.02 -12.54
CA ASN A 149 -14.86 -4.01 -11.54
C ASN A 149 -16.01 -4.09 -10.53
N GLU A 150 -17.00 -4.94 -10.83
CA GLU A 150 -18.29 -4.95 -10.13
C GLU A 150 -18.15 -4.97 -8.61
N LYS A 151 -17.22 -5.78 -8.08
CA LYS A 151 -17.03 -5.94 -6.64
C LYS A 151 -16.37 -4.73 -5.99
N LEU A 152 -15.26 -4.24 -6.55
CA LEU A 152 -14.57 -3.06 -6.02
C LEU A 152 -15.39 -1.79 -6.22
N ASP A 153 -16.08 -1.65 -7.36
CA ASP A 153 -16.98 -0.52 -7.63
C ASP A 153 -18.12 -0.44 -6.58
N GLU A 154 -18.67 -1.59 -6.17
CA GLU A 154 -19.69 -1.66 -5.13
C GLU A 154 -19.13 -1.36 -3.74
N LEU A 155 -17.98 -1.94 -3.39
CA LEU A 155 -17.32 -1.72 -2.10
C LEU A 155 -16.90 -0.25 -1.94
N THR A 156 -16.35 0.36 -3.00
CA THR A 156 -15.99 1.79 -3.02
C THR A 156 -17.19 2.67 -2.66
N LYS A 157 -18.35 2.40 -3.29
CA LYS A 157 -19.58 3.16 -3.01
C LYS A 157 -20.11 2.96 -1.58
N LYS A 158 -19.93 1.77 -1.01
CA LYS A 158 -20.39 1.46 0.35
C LYS A 158 -19.50 2.08 1.43
N ILE A 159 -18.17 2.07 1.21
CA ILE A 159 -17.20 2.52 2.21
C ILE A 159 -16.98 4.04 2.20
N ALA A 160 -17.35 4.72 1.11
CA ALA A 160 -17.09 6.14 0.91
C ALA A 160 -17.60 7.03 2.06
N ASP A 161 -18.84 6.82 2.51
CA ASP A 161 -19.43 7.65 3.57
C ASP A 161 -18.76 7.43 4.94
N PRO A 162 -18.60 6.20 5.48
CA PRO A 162 -17.92 5.99 6.74
C PRO A 162 -16.43 6.38 6.69
N MET A 163 -15.75 6.15 5.58
CA MET A 163 -14.36 6.56 5.38
C MET A 163 -14.21 8.09 5.45
N ARG A 164 -15.03 8.83 4.70
CA ARG A 164 -15.03 10.30 4.72
C ARG A 164 -15.32 10.84 6.11
N ALA A 165 -16.33 10.30 6.80
CA ALA A 165 -16.68 10.74 8.14
C ALA A 165 -15.55 10.53 9.15
N LEU A 166 -14.79 9.45 9.04
CA LEU A 166 -13.60 9.22 9.88
C LEU A 166 -12.47 10.18 9.52
N MET A 167 -12.16 10.39 8.22
CA MET A 167 -11.12 11.33 7.78
C MET A 167 -11.41 12.75 8.23
N ASP A 168 -12.66 13.21 8.12
CA ASP A 168 -13.08 14.51 8.61
C ASP A 168 -12.91 14.60 10.13
N THR A 169 -13.27 13.56 10.87
CA THR A 169 -13.09 13.51 12.32
C THR A 169 -11.62 13.52 12.73
N PHE A 170 -10.75 12.80 12.01
CA PHE A 170 -9.30 12.83 12.26
C PHE A 170 -8.72 14.22 11.99
N SER A 171 -9.16 14.88 10.92
CA SER A 171 -8.77 16.26 10.63
C SER A 171 -9.23 17.22 11.71
N ASP A 172 -10.44 17.08 12.21
CA ASP A 172 -10.98 17.90 13.29
C ASP A 172 -10.19 17.69 14.60
N ILE A 173 -9.82 16.46 14.94
CA ILE A 173 -8.97 16.14 16.09
C ILE A 173 -7.59 16.78 15.94
N ASP A 174 -6.95 16.60 14.78
CA ASP A 174 -5.61 17.12 14.48
C ASP A 174 -5.56 18.64 14.61
N HIS A 175 -6.58 19.34 14.12
CA HIS A 175 -6.65 20.79 14.15
C HIS A 175 -7.26 21.36 15.46
N SER A 176 -7.86 20.52 16.33
CA SER A 176 -8.46 21.00 17.58
C SER A 176 -7.40 21.53 18.54
N SER A 177 -7.64 22.71 19.10
CA SER A 177 -6.84 23.29 20.18
C SER A 177 -7.46 23.09 21.55
N ASP A 178 -8.74 22.70 21.61
CA ASP A 178 -9.60 22.65 22.81
C ASP A 178 -10.07 21.21 23.13
N TYR A 179 -9.46 20.20 22.54
CA TYR A 179 -9.85 18.79 22.68
C TYR A 179 -10.00 18.35 24.14
N ALA A 180 -9.06 18.72 24.99
CA ALA A 180 -9.06 18.35 26.43
C ALA A 180 -9.84 19.30 27.33
N ASP A 181 -10.35 20.41 26.78
CA ASP A 181 -11.03 21.42 27.57
C ASP A 181 -12.42 20.96 28.05
N ASN A 182 -12.96 21.61 29.06
CA ASN A 182 -14.30 21.34 29.59
C ASN A 182 -14.56 19.84 29.89
N GLN A 183 -13.61 19.16 30.51
CA GLN A 183 -13.73 17.73 30.82
C GLN A 183 -13.90 16.86 29.54
N TYR A 184 -13.13 17.16 28.51
CA TYR A 184 -13.13 16.47 27.25
C TYR A 184 -14.47 16.56 26.48
N GLU A 185 -15.17 17.68 26.56
CA GLU A 185 -16.45 17.84 25.87
C GLU A 185 -16.31 17.63 24.37
N LYS A 186 -15.27 18.25 23.77
CA LYS A 186 -14.97 18.11 22.33
C LYS A 186 -14.52 16.70 21.96
N ALA A 187 -13.68 16.09 22.78
CA ALA A 187 -13.25 14.70 22.58
C ALA A 187 -14.43 13.71 22.56
N LYS A 188 -15.45 13.95 23.39
CA LYS A 188 -16.67 13.11 23.40
C LYS A 188 -17.48 13.22 22.10
N GLU A 189 -17.54 14.42 21.50
CA GLU A 189 -18.19 14.62 20.20
C GLU A 189 -17.45 13.84 19.10
N PHE A 190 -16.12 13.96 19.04
CA PHE A 190 -15.30 13.24 18.08
C PHE A 190 -15.36 11.72 18.29
N HIS A 191 -15.31 11.28 19.53
CA HIS A 191 -15.44 9.86 19.86
C HIS A 191 -16.78 9.29 19.38
N ALA A 192 -17.87 10.02 19.57
CA ALA A 192 -19.18 9.58 19.05
C ALA A 192 -19.20 9.46 17.53
N SER A 193 -18.51 10.35 16.80
CA SER A 193 -18.36 10.25 15.35
C SER A 193 -17.55 9.03 14.95
N ILE A 194 -16.42 8.76 15.64
CA ILE A 194 -15.59 7.57 15.40
C ILE A 194 -16.40 6.30 15.65
N GLN A 195 -17.09 6.20 16.81
CA GLN A 195 -17.89 5.02 17.16
C GLN A 195 -19.04 4.75 16.18
N ALA A 196 -19.61 5.78 15.58
CA ALA A 196 -20.68 5.63 14.60
C ALA A 196 -20.21 5.01 13.28
N ASN A 197 -18.92 5.13 12.95
CA ASN A 197 -18.39 4.75 11.64
C ASN A 197 -17.36 3.61 11.69
N VAL A 198 -16.66 3.40 12.81
CA VAL A 198 -15.50 2.51 12.90
C VAL A 198 -15.82 1.04 12.58
N ASP A 199 -16.92 0.50 13.10
CA ASP A 199 -17.27 -0.91 12.86
C ASP A 199 -17.56 -1.16 11.37
N THR A 200 -18.36 -0.28 10.74
CA THR A 200 -18.70 -0.37 9.32
C THR A 200 -17.48 -0.17 8.42
N PHE A 201 -16.68 0.85 8.72
CA PHE A 201 -15.44 1.12 7.99
C PHE A 201 -14.49 -0.07 8.08
N THR A 202 -14.25 -0.59 9.28
CA THR A 202 -13.32 -1.72 9.49
C THR A 202 -13.76 -2.97 8.74
N GLU A 203 -15.06 -3.34 8.80
CA GLU A 203 -15.59 -4.49 8.09
C GLU A 203 -15.42 -4.35 6.57
N LEU A 204 -15.82 -3.20 6.01
CA LEU A 204 -15.72 -2.95 4.57
C LEU A 204 -14.27 -2.80 4.10
N SER A 205 -13.37 -2.26 4.93
CA SER A 205 -11.94 -2.18 4.60
C SER A 205 -11.32 -3.55 4.41
N TYR A 206 -11.65 -4.53 5.26
CA TYR A 206 -11.14 -5.89 5.07
C TYR A 206 -11.67 -6.55 3.80
N GLU A 207 -12.96 -6.38 3.49
CA GLU A 207 -13.50 -6.88 2.24
C GLU A 207 -12.82 -6.22 1.03
N TYR A 208 -12.60 -4.91 1.11
CA TYR A 208 -11.95 -4.15 0.05
C TYR A 208 -10.49 -4.61 -0.17
N MET A 209 -9.72 -4.73 0.90
CA MET A 209 -8.33 -5.20 0.86
C MET A 209 -8.23 -6.59 0.24
N GLN A 210 -9.17 -7.48 0.56
CA GLN A 210 -9.22 -8.83 -0.02
C GLN A 210 -9.46 -8.78 -1.53
N GLU A 211 -10.39 -7.94 -2.01
CA GLU A 211 -10.66 -7.82 -3.45
C GLU A 211 -9.52 -7.15 -4.21
N VAL A 212 -8.86 -6.16 -3.60
CA VAL A 212 -7.65 -5.55 -4.16
C VAL A 212 -6.52 -6.57 -4.26
N SER A 213 -6.36 -7.44 -3.27
CA SER A 213 -5.39 -8.53 -3.30
C SER A 213 -5.66 -9.50 -4.45
N ILE A 214 -6.92 -9.90 -4.66
CA ILE A 214 -7.32 -10.76 -5.79
C ILE A 214 -7.00 -10.08 -7.12
N MET A 215 -7.40 -8.82 -7.29
CA MET A 215 -7.12 -8.04 -8.50
C MET A 215 -5.62 -7.93 -8.77
N GLY A 216 -4.82 -7.66 -7.73
CA GLY A 216 -3.35 -7.59 -7.82
C GLY A 216 -2.72 -8.92 -8.22
N ALA A 217 -3.21 -10.04 -7.66
CA ALA A 217 -2.72 -11.37 -7.99
C ALA A 217 -3.03 -11.75 -9.47
N GLU A 218 -4.22 -11.42 -9.96
CA GLU A 218 -4.60 -11.64 -11.37
C GLU A 218 -3.71 -10.81 -12.31
N GLN A 219 -3.46 -9.54 -11.98
CA GLN A 219 -2.59 -8.67 -12.76
C GLN A 219 -1.14 -9.19 -12.76
N SER A 220 -0.60 -9.56 -11.59
CA SER A 220 0.75 -10.13 -11.47
C SER A 220 0.90 -11.39 -12.30
N ALA A 221 -0.08 -12.29 -12.27
CA ALA A 221 -0.02 -13.54 -13.06
C ALA A 221 -0.03 -13.25 -14.57
N ALA A 222 -0.82 -12.27 -15.03
CA ALA A 222 -0.85 -11.87 -16.44
C ALA A 222 0.48 -11.24 -16.88
N ASP A 223 1.05 -10.37 -16.03
CA ASP A 223 2.35 -9.74 -16.30
C ASP A 223 3.50 -10.76 -16.31
N GLU A 224 3.53 -11.69 -15.36
CA GLU A 224 4.52 -12.76 -15.31
C GLU A 224 4.42 -13.66 -16.57
N GLN A 225 3.21 -14.01 -17.01
CA GLN A 225 3.03 -14.78 -18.25
C GLN A 225 3.55 -14.01 -19.46
N ARG A 226 3.28 -12.70 -19.56
CA ARG A 226 3.81 -11.86 -20.63
C ARG A 226 5.35 -11.81 -20.62
N MET A 227 5.96 -11.64 -19.43
CA MET A 227 7.41 -11.64 -19.28
C MET A 227 8.03 -12.96 -19.76
N LEU A 228 7.39 -14.09 -19.46
CA LEU A 228 7.82 -15.42 -19.96
C LEU A 228 7.69 -15.54 -21.47
N ASP A 229 6.57 -15.13 -22.05
CA ASP A 229 6.31 -15.19 -23.48
C ASP A 229 7.31 -14.31 -24.27
N GLU A 230 7.67 -13.17 -23.71
CA GLU A 230 8.69 -12.28 -24.23
C GLU A 230 10.12 -12.77 -23.91
N GLY A 231 10.28 -13.77 -23.06
CA GLY A 231 11.56 -14.31 -22.61
C GLY A 231 12.38 -13.31 -21.80
N MET A 232 11.72 -12.48 -20.99
CA MET A 232 12.28 -11.49 -20.06
C MET A 232 12.58 -12.18 -18.72
N LEU A 233 13.54 -13.08 -18.71
CA LEU A 233 13.73 -14.05 -17.62
C LEU A 233 14.25 -13.41 -16.32
N ILE A 234 14.97 -12.28 -16.38
CA ILE A 234 15.49 -11.63 -15.17
C ILE A 234 14.33 -10.94 -14.44
N ILE A 235 13.57 -10.08 -15.14
CA ILE A 235 12.43 -9.39 -14.55
C ILE A 235 11.36 -10.39 -14.09
N TYR A 236 11.08 -11.46 -14.88
CA TYR A 236 10.17 -12.52 -14.49
C TYR A 236 10.57 -13.16 -13.15
N ASN A 237 11.80 -13.62 -13.01
CA ASN A 237 12.23 -14.28 -11.78
C ASN A 237 12.25 -13.31 -10.59
N CYS A 238 12.50 -12.01 -10.81
CA CYS A 238 12.40 -11.00 -9.77
C CYS A 238 10.94 -10.80 -9.32
N SER A 239 10.00 -10.68 -10.26
CA SER A 239 8.56 -10.60 -9.98
C SER A 239 8.08 -11.86 -9.25
N HIS A 240 8.42 -13.02 -9.77
CA HIS A 240 7.98 -14.31 -9.23
C HIS A 240 8.50 -14.59 -7.82
N MET A 241 9.74 -14.16 -7.47
CA MET A 241 10.22 -14.20 -6.09
C MET A 241 9.32 -13.39 -5.13
N ILE A 242 8.87 -12.21 -5.56
CA ILE A 242 7.97 -11.35 -4.79
C ILE A 242 6.62 -12.06 -4.61
N THR A 243 6.03 -12.55 -5.70
CA THR A 243 4.73 -13.24 -5.70
C THR A 243 4.74 -14.48 -4.80
N VAL A 244 5.75 -15.34 -4.90
CA VAL A 244 5.87 -16.56 -4.09
C VAL A 244 6.09 -16.22 -2.61
N THR A 245 6.91 -15.21 -2.31
CA THR A 245 7.14 -14.80 -0.91
C THR A 245 5.88 -14.19 -0.30
N GLN A 246 5.12 -13.41 -1.10
CA GLN A 246 3.84 -12.89 -0.67
C GLN A 246 2.85 -14.01 -0.35
N ALA A 247 2.71 -15.00 -1.24
CA ALA A 247 1.86 -16.16 -1.03
C ALA A 247 2.24 -16.95 0.25
N LEU A 248 3.54 -16.99 0.57
CA LEU A 248 4.03 -17.60 1.80
C LEU A 248 3.61 -16.81 3.05
N LEU A 249 3.70 -15.48 3.02
CA LEU A 249 3.23 -14.61 4.11
C LEU A 249 1.71 -14.71 4.27
N ASP A 250 0.97 -14.72 3.16
CA ASP A 250 -0.50 -14.87 3.17
C ASP A 250 -0.92 -16.21 3.79
N GLU A 251 -0.18 -17.30 3.54
CA GLU A 251 -0.42 -18.60 4.18
C GLU A 251 -0.15 -18.54 5.69
N CYS A 252 0.88 -17.81 6.15
CA CYS A 252 1.12 -17.61 7.58
C CYS A 252 -0.08 -16.89 8.22
N TYR A 253 -0.57 -15.83 7.60
CA TYR A 253 -1.71 -15.06 8.10
C TYR A 253 -3.04 -15.81 8.01
N ALA A 254 -3.24 -16.61 6.96
CA ALA A 254 -4.43 -17.47 6.84
C ALA A 254 -4.51 -18.50 7.99
N GLN A 255 -3.36 -18.92 8.52
CA GLN A 255 -3.27 -19.77 9.71
C GLN A 255 -3.36 -18.99 11.02
N GLU A 256 -3.55 -17.66 11.00
CA GLU A 256 -3.52 -16.76 12.16
C GLU A 256 -2.18 -16.84 12.94
N VAL A 257 -1.06 -17.10 12.23
CA VAL A 257 0.28 -17.19 12.83
C VAL A 257 1.04 -15.88 12.63
N TYR A 258 1.66 -15.45 13.72
CA TYR A 258 2.49 -14.26 13.86
C TYR A 258 3.76 -14.62 14.62
N ASP A 259 4.65 -13.64 14.85
CA ASP A 259 5.91 -13.88 15.56
C ASP A 259 5.72 -14.39 16.99
N ASP A 260 4.63 -14.02 17.68
CA ASP A 260 4.36 -14.42 19.06
C ASP A 260 3.90 -15.89 19.19
N ASN A 261 3.38 -16.46 18.11
CA ASN A 261 2.94 -17.86 18.06
C ASN A 261 3.54 -18.65 16.89
N ILE A 262 4.71 -18.26 16.40
CA ILE A 262 5.37 -18.82 15.20
C ILE A 262 5.50 -20.36 15.21
N THR A 263 5.61 -20.96 16.41
CA THR A 263 5.74 -22.41 16.57
C THR A 263 4.46 -23.18 16.24
N GLU A 264 3.32 -22.48 16.07
CA GLU A 264 2.04 -23.07 15.70
C GLU A 264 1.86 -23.21 14.19
N LEU A 265 2.77 -22.64 13.38
CA LEU A 265 2.70 -22.66 11.92
C LEU A 265 2.74 -24.09 11.37
N ASP A 266 1.72 -24.48 10.59
CA ASP A 266 1.75 -25.70 9.78
C ASP A 266 2.57 -25.49 8.51
N LEU A 267 3.66 -26.20 8.38
CA LEU A 267 4.58 -26.09 7.25
C LEU A 267 4.12 -26.84 5.99
N THR A 268 2.95 -27.46 5.99
CA THR A 268 2.47 -28.28 4.86
C THR A 268 2.39 -27.50 3.56
N ASN A 269 1.83 -26.27 3.61
CA ASN A 269 1.74 -25.38 2.45
C ASN A 269 2.96 -24.46 2.32
N ILE A 270 3.66 -24.18 3.40
CA ILE A 270 4.85 -23.31 3.41
C ILE A 270 6.05 -23.94 2.67
N LYS A 271 6.30 -25.23 2.87
CA LYS A 271 7.45 -25.91 2.25
C LYS A 271 7.40 -25.92 0.73
N PRO A 272 6.27 -26.22 0.07
CA PRO A 272 6.18 -26.09 -1.39
C PRO A 272 6.48 -24.67 -1.90
N LEU A 273 6.01 -23.63 -1.22
CA LEU A 273 6.31 -22.24 -1.58
C LEU A 273 7.80 -21.90 -1.37
N TYR A 274 8.41 -22.43 -0.32
CA TYR A 274 9.86 -22.30 -0.12
C TYR A 274 10.66 -23.00 -1.23
N ASP A 275 10.27 -24.22 -1.62
CA ASP A 275 10.92 -24.95 -2.70
C ASP A 275 10.80 -24.17 -4.03
N GLU A 276 9.64 -23.61 -4.34
CA GLU A 276 9.39 -22.75 -5.51
C GLU A 276 10.25 -21.47 -5.47
N LEU A 277 10.32 -20.81 -4.31
CA LEU A 277 11.20 -19.66 -4.11
C LEU A 277 12.68 -20.02 -4.38
N ALA A 278 13.12 -21.16 -3.88
CA ALA A 278 14.49 -21.62 -4.07
C ALA A 278 14.81 -21.89 -5.55
N GLU A 279 13.90 -22.53 -6.29
CA GLU A 279 14.01 -22.74 -7.74
C GLU A 279 14.05 -21.42 -8.50
N THR A 280 13.22 -20.45 -8.11
CA THR A 280 13.16 -19.12 -8.72
C THR A 280 14.45 -18.34 -8.49
N VAL A 281 15.01 -18.38 -7.28
CA VAL A 281 16.31 -17.74 -6.95
C VAL A 281 17.44 -18.33 -7.80
N GLU A 282 17.50 -19.64 -8.00
CA GLU A 282 18.51 -20.29 -8.85
C GLU A 282 18.30 -19.97 -10.34
N ALA A 283 17.05 -19.88 -10.81
CA ALA A 283 16.72 -19.43 -12.15
C ALA A 283 17.15 -17.98 -12.41
N TYR A 284 16.90 -17.08 -11.43
CA TYR A 284 17.40 -15.71 -11.46
C TYR A 284 18.93 -15.65 -11.60
N LYS A 285 19.68 -16.38 -10.75
CA LYS A 285 21.14 -16.42 -10.80
C LYS A 285 21.64 -16.91 -12.16
N THR A 286 20.96 -17.87 -12.74
CA THR A 286 21.27 -18.38 -14.09
C THR A 286 21.04 -17.29 -15.13
N ALA A 287 19.89 -16.61 -15.08
CA ALA A 287 19.53 -15.55 -16.03
C ALA A 287 20.49 -14.36 -15.99
N VAL A 288 20.88 -13.87 -14.81
CA VAL A 288 21.82 -12.73 -14.67
C VAL A 288 23.28 -13.12 -15.02
N SER A 289 23.60 -14.40 -15.07
CA SER A 289 24.91 -14.88 -15.53
C SER A 289 25.04 -14.87 -17.06
N ASP A 290 23.93 -14.84 -17.80
CA ASP A 290 23.91 -14.79 -19.26
C ASP A 290 23.94 -13.33 -19.76
N LYS A 291 25.04 -12.97 -20.39
CA LYS A 291 25.22 -11.62 -20.98
C LYS A 291 24.19 -11.29 -22.07
N ASN A 292 23.70 -12.29 -22.80
CA ASN A 292 22.68 -12.07 -23.82
C ASN A 292 21.34 -11.71 -23.17
N GLN A 293 21.02 -12.35 -22.04
CA GLN A 293 19.82 -12.05 -21.27
C GLN A 293 19.87 -10.64 -20.67
N LEU A 294 21.02 -10.27 -20.06
CA LEU A 294 21.22 -8.91 -19.57
C LEU A 294 21.04 -7.85 -20.68
N MET A 295 21.63 -8.08 -21.85
CA MET A 295 21.48 -7.17 -23.01
C MET A 295 20.03 -7.11 -23.50
N LYS A 296 19.33 -8.25 -23.54
CA LYS A 296 17.93 -8.33 -23.95
C LYS A 296 17.03 -7.48 -23.05
N GLU A 297 17.27 -7.53 -21.75
CA GLU A 297 16.50 -6.80 -20.74
C GLU A 297 17.08 -5.40 -20.44
N SER A 298 18.03 -4.94 -21.27
CA SER A 298 18.66 -3.61 -21.16
C SER A 298 19.35 -3.34 -19.81
N LEU A 299 19.80 -4.41 -19.14
CA LEU A 299 20.49 -4.32 -17.85
C LEU A 299 22.00 -4.22 -18.06
N SER A 300 22.61 -3.22 -17.41
CA SER A 300 24.05 -2.99 -17.46
C SER A 300 24.83 -3.71 -16.37
N ASP A 301 24.14 -4.12 -15.31
CA ASP A 301 24.71 -4.79 -14.14
C ASP A 301 24.39 -6.28 -14.15
N SER A 302 25.41 -7.11 -13.88
CA SER A 302 25.25 -8.56 -13.75
C SER A 302 24.63 -9.00 -12.41
N ALA A 303 24.40 -8.07 -11.48
CA ALA A 303 23.78 -8.34 -10.18
C ALA A 303 22.83 -7.21 -9.77
N PRO A 304 21.76 -6.95 -10.56
CA PRO A 304 20.87 -5.81 -10.31
C PRO A 304 20.21 -5.86 -8.91
N PHE A 305 19.99 -7.06 -8.36
CA PHE A 305 19.45 -7.28 -7.00
C PHE A 305 20.52 -7.60 -5.95
N SER A 306 21.82 -7.63 -6.34
CA SER A 306 22.90 -7.95 -5.42
C SER A 306 22.66 -9.29 -4.67
N GLY A 307 22.71 -9.30 -3.33
CA GLY A 307 22.46 -10.48 -2.49
C GLY A 307 21.01 -10.62 -2.00
N LEU A 308 20.09 -9.77 -2.44
CA LEU A 308 18.70 -9.76 -1.95
C LEU A 308 17.95 -11.08 -2.18
N PRO A 309 18.08 -11.78 -3.35
CA PRO A 309 17.42 -13.07 -3.54
C PRO A 309 17.89 -14.13 -2.54
N ASP A 310 19.19 -14.16 -2.23
CA ASP A 310 19.72 -15.07 -1.22
C ASP A 310 19.24 -14.69 0.19
N SER A 311 19.16 -13.39 0.50
CA SER A 311 18.66 -12.92 1.78
C SER A 311 17.19 -13.29 1.98
N LEU A 312 16.36 -13.16 0.95
CA LEU A 312 14.95 -13.52 0.99
C LEU A 312 14.77 -15.02 1.24
N LEU A 313 15.44 -15.86 0.44
CA LEU A 313 15.42 -17.32 0.61
C LEU A 313 15.89 -17.73 2.01
N GLN A 314 16.96 -17.11 2.51
CA GLN A 314 17.52 -17.41 3.84
C GLN A 314 16.56 -17.01 4.97
N SER A 315 15.83 -15.89 4.83
CA SER A 315 14.84 -15.45 5.81
C SER A 315 13.73 -16.48 6.00
N VAL A 316 13.22 -17.02 4.88
CA VAL A 316 12.21 -18.09 4.92
C VAL A 316 12.80 -19.39 5.48
N GLU A 317 14.02 -19.75 5.12
CA GLU A 317 14.70 -20.92 5.68
C GLU A 317 14.87 -20.81 7.21
N TRP A 318 15.18 -19.63 7.72
CA TRP A 318 15.28 -19.40 9.17
C TRP A 318 13.92 -19.56 9.87
N MET A 319 12.84 -19.04 9.27
CA MET A 319 11.48 -19.23 9.79
C MET A 319 11.12 -20.72 9.87
N ILE A 320 11.33 -21.47 8.79
CA ILE A 320 11.06 -22.92 8.78
C ILE A 320 11.86 -23.63 9.89
N LYS A 321 13.15 -23.31 10.04
CA LYS A 321 13.99 -23.89 11.12
C LYS A 321 13.50 -23.51 12.52
N GLN A 322 12.99 -22.30 12.70
CA GLN A 322 12.40 -21.84 13.96
C GLN A 322 11.19 -22.70 14.33
N VAL A 323 10.28 -22.89 13.37
CA VAL A 323 9.09 -23.73 13.52
C VAL A 323 9.46 -25.19 13.79
N GLU A 324 10.35 -25.79 12.97
CA GLU A 324 10.77 -27.19 13.12
C GLU A 324 11.48 -27.47 14.47
N SER A 325 12.23 -26.50 14.97
CA SER A 325 12.89 -26.60 16.27
C SER A 325 11.98 -26.28 17.44
N GLN A 326 10.73 -25.90 17.19
CA GLN A 326 9.75 -25.46 18.20
C GLN A 326 10.30 -24.35 19.13
N LYS A 327 11.04 -23.43 18.53
CA LYS A 327 11.69 -22.34 19.26
C LYS A 327 10.88 -21.06 19.07
N PRO A 328 10.28 -20.49 20.14
CA PRO A 328 9.57 -19.21 20.04
C PRO A 328 10.53 -18.05 19.74
N ILE A 329 10.02 -17.00 19.14
CA ILE A 329 10.75 -15.74 18.97
C ILE A 329 10.81 -15.03 20.32
N GLU A 330 12.03 -14.58 20.70
CA GLU A 330 12.27 -14.01 22.04
C GLU A 330 11.70 -12.60 22.20
N ASP A 331 11.60 -11.85 21.10
CA ASP A 331 11.09 -10.47 21.08
C ASP A 331 10.11 -10.31 19.90
N PRO A 332 8.88 -10.83 20.02
CA PRO A 332 7.86 -10.68 19.00
C PRO A 332 7.55 -9.19 18.73
N GLY A 333 7.43 -8.82 17.47
CA GLY A 333 7.22 -7.44 17.05
C GLY A 333 8.50 -6.68 16.74
N SER A 334 9.66 -7.31 16.93
CA SER A 334 10.95 -6.81 16.43
C SER A 334 11.38 -7.53 15.15
N ASN A 335 12.30 -6.93 14.40
CA ASN A 335 12.92 -7.58 13.22
C ASN A 335 13.86 -8.72 13.66
N TYR A 336 13.29 -9.85 14.08
CA TYR A 336 14.01 -11.01 14.54
C TYR A 336 14.22 -12.04 13.42
N LEU A 337 15.46 -12.48 13.22
CA LEU A 337 15.79 -13.51 12.22
C LEU A 337 14.99 -14.79 12.45
N GLY A 338 14.21 -15.19 11.45
CA GLY A 338 13.28 -16.32 11.55
C GLY A 338 11.87 -15.94 11.98
N GLY A 339 11.58 -14.63 12.09
CA GLY A 339 10.24 -14.10 12.26
C GLY A 339 9.57 -13.72 10.93
N ILE A 340 8.25 -13.59 10.96
CA ILE A 340 7.43 -13.15 9.82
C ILE A 340 7.77 -11.69 9.47
N ILE A 341 7.88 -10.81 10.48
CA ILE A 341 8.27 -9.40 10.31
C ILE A 341 9.62 -9.27 9.58
N HIS A 342 10.58 -10.16 9.89
CA HIS A 342 11.86 -10.14 9.18
C HIS A 342 11.73 -10.47 7.69
N ILE A 343 10.86 -11.42 7.33
CA ILE A 343 10.58 -11.75 5.93
C ILE A 343 9.92 -10.57 5.23
N GLU A 344 8.96 -9.90 5.87
CA GLU A 344 8.29 -8.71 5.33
C GLU A 344 9.27 -7.57 5.04
N GLU A 345 10.20 -7.28 5.95
CA GLU A 345 11.20 -6.23 5.74
C GLU A 345 12.18 -6.55 4.60
N VAL A 346 12.59 -7.84 4.49
CA VAL A 346 13.44 -8.26 3.37
C VAL A 346 12.67 -8.20 2.05
N LEU A 347 11.42 -8.63 2.03
CA LEU A 347 10.55 -8.55 0.87
C LEU A 347 10.33 -7.09 0.44
N SER A 348 10.04 -6.19 1.37
CA SER A 348 9.93 -4.74 1.09
C SER A 348 11.19 -4.21 0.41
N THR A 349 12.36 -4.58 0.90
CA THR A 349 13.65 -4.20 0.28
C THR A 349 13.81 -4.76 -1.14
N VAL A 350 13.32 -5.99 -1.39
CA VAL A 350 13.32 -6.60 -2.74
C VAL A 350 12.41 -5.84 -3.68
N ILE A 351 11.23 -5.44 -3.22
CA ILE A 351 10.26 -4.65 -3.99
C ILE A 351 10.79 -3.28 -4.33
N ASP A 352 11.36 -2.56 -3.36
CA ASP A 352 12.00 -1.26 -3.59
C ASP A 352 13.08 -1.37 -4.67
N ARG A 353 13.87 -2.43 -4.60
CA ARG A 353 14.91 -2.69 -5.59
C ARG A 353 14.33 -3.05 -6.96
N TYR A 354 13.25 -3.84 -7.01
CA TYR A 354 12.54 -4.16 -8.24
C TYR A 354 12.07 -2.88 -8.93
N ASN A 355 11.43 -1.99 -8.20
CA ASN A 355 10.95 -0.72 -8.72
C ASN A 355 12.09 0.14 -9.25
N SER A 356 13.16 0.29 -8.46
CA SER A 356 14.34 1.06 -8.87
C SER A 356 15.05 0.52 -10.12
N VAL A 357 14.95 -0.78 -10.41
CA VAL A 357 15.62 -1.41 -11.56
C VAL A 357 14.76 -1.44 -12.81
N PHE A 358 13.45 -1.64 -12.67
CA PHE A 358 12.58 -1.97 -13.79
C PHE A 358 11.49 -0.93 -14.09
N THR A 359 11.21 0.02 -13.17
CA THR A 359 10.11 0.98 -13.33
C THR A 359 10.58 2.44 -13.52
N GLU A 360 11.89 2.75 -13.42
CA GLU A 360 12.45 4.08 -13.69
C GLU A 360 12.76 4.33 -15.21
#